data_720fdce049e27f2a02cf80caa6d51402
#
_entry.id   720fdce049e27f2a02cf80caa6d51402
#
_cell.length_a   1.000
_cell.length_b   1.000
_cell.length_c   1.000
_cell.angle_alpha   90.00
_cell.angle_beta   90.00
_cell.angle_gamma   90.00
#
_symmetry.space_group_name_H-M   'P 1'
#
loop_
_entity.id
_entity.type
_entity.pdbx_description
1 polymer ?
#
loop_
_entity_poly.entity_id
_entity_poly.type
_entity_poly.pdbx_seq_one_letter_code
_entity_poly.pdbx_strand_id
1 'polypeptide(L)'
;MTLGGHAPSAELLRWRVEEAELSIAVDGGCLAHCHADVEPDVILGDFDSCGDISDIEMKFSRSEIHKLSDQEHTDFEKAVSWMMDRGVPRQLVILGGLGKRTDHCLSNLMTAARIDPSVEVVFDDVHEYVRRITPRTSFLLNGRSGSALSLLPMGKCEGVESSGLQWELQGVDFSWDRMVSQSNQCVANEVRVECQKGVLFAFVSKQS
;
A
#
# COMPACT_ATOMS: atom_id res chain seq x y z
N MET A 1 -6.61 -3.65 3.73
CA MET A 1 -5.99 -4.98 3.45
C MET A 1 -4.70 -5.08 4.26
N THR A 2 -4.50 -6.17 5.01
CA THR A 2 -3.32 -6.38 5.88
C THR A 2 -2.51 -7.57 5.38
N LEU A 3 -1.23 -7.35 5.08
CA LEU A 3 -0.28 -8.35 4.58
C LEU A 3 0.70 -8.78 5.69
N GLY A 4 1.51 -9.81 5.43
CA GLY A 4 2.41 -10.44 6.39
C GLY A 4 3.78 -9.77 6.57
N GLY A 5 4.01 -8.54 6.09
CA GLY A 5 5.25 -7.77 6.31
C GLY A 5 5.41 -7.25 7.74
N HIS A 6 5.99 -6.06 7.93
CA HIS A 6 6.03 -5.45 9.26
C HIS A 6 4.61 -5.19 9.77
N ALA A 7 4.30 -5.77 10.91
CA ALA A 7 2.96 -5.62 11.49
C ALA A 7 2.72 -4.13 11.85
N PRO A 8 1.54 -3.58 11.50
CA PRO A 8 1.15 -2.26 11.97
C PRO A 8 1.01 -2.27 13.50
N SER A 9 1.05 -1.09 14.13
CA SER A 9 0.66 -1.01 15.53
C SER A 9 -0.81 -1.39 15.69
N ALA A 10 -1.18 -1.94 16.85
CA ALA A 10 -2.56 -2.32 17.14
C ALA A 10 -3.53 -1.12 17.00
N GLU A 11 -3.07 0.09 17.36
CA GLU A 11 -3.84 1.32 17.23
C GLU A 11 -4.09 1.68 15.76
N LEU A 12 -3.04 1.64 14.91
CA LEU A 12 -3.16 1.90 13.48
C LEU A 12 -4.09 0.87 12.81
N LEU A 13 -3.95 -0.42 13.16
CA LEU A 13 -4.80 -1.46 12.60
C LEU A 13 -6.26 -1.27 12.98
N ARG A 14 -6.57 -1.00 14.27
CA ARG A 14 -7.95 -0.73 14.72
C ARG A 14 -8.55 0.45 13.96
N TRP A 15 -7.85 1.57 13.94
CA TRP A 15 -8.31 2.76 13.23
C TRP A 15 -8.62 2.48 11.76
N ARG A 16 -7.72 1.78 11.05
CA ARG A 16 -7.92 1.48 9.62
C ARG A 16 -9.04 0.49 9.36
N VAL A 17 -9.25 -0.46 10.28
CA VAL A 17 -10.39 -1.40 10.17
C VAL A 17 -11.72 -0.68 10.45
N GLU A 18 -11.76 0.20 11.44
CA GLU A 18 -12.96 0.99 11.76
C GLU A 18 -13.38 1.94 10.61
N GLU A 19 -12.43 2.48 9.85
CA GLU A 19 -12.71 3.35 8.70
C GLU A 19 -13.00 2.59 7.38
N ALA A 20 -12.70 1.30 7.32
CA ALA A 20 -12.82 0.52 6.10
C ALA A 20 -14.28 0.04 5.87
N GLU A 21 -14.74 0.09 4.62
CA GLU A 21 -15.96 -0.61 4.20
C GLU A 21 -15.78 -2.13 4.18
N LEU A 22 -14.54 -2.59 3.94
CA LEU A 22 -14.16 -3.99 3.91
C LEU A 22 -12.71 -4.16 4.38
N SER A 23 -12.52 -4.91 5.45
CA SER A 23 -11.21 -5.27 5.99
C SER A 23 -10.82 -6.68 5.57
N ILE A 24 -9.63 -6.83 4.97
CA ILE A 24 -9.13 -8.11 4.44
C ILE A 24 -7.79 -8.41 5.10
N ALA A 25 -7.67 -9.55 5.77
CA ALA A 25 -6.39 -10.10 6.20
C ALA A 25 -5.90 -11.13 5.18
N VAL A 26 -4.64 -11.02 4.77
CA VAL A 26 -4.05 -11.88 3.74
C VAL A 26 -2.91 -12.69 4.36
N ASP A 27 -3.06 -14.00 4.34
CA ASP A 27 -2.10 -14.97 4.87
C ASP A 27 -1.50 -14.51 6.22
N GLY A 28 -0.19 -14.38 6.37
CA GLY A 28 0.47 -13.90 7.60
C GLY A 28 -0.04 -12.56 8.15
N GLY A 29 -0.84 -11.80 7.40
CA GLY A 29 -1.53 -10.62 7.88
C GLY A 29 -2.54 -10.89 9.00
N CYS A 30 -3.11 -12.10 9.06
CA CYS A 30 -4.03 -12.51 10.13
C CYS A 30 -3.36 -12.48 11.52
N LEU A 31 -2.04 -12.68 11.60
CA LEU A 31 -1.31 -12.59 12.86
C LEU A 31 -1.33 -11.17 13.47
N ALA A 32 -1.28 -10.14 12.62
CA ALA A 32 -1.41 -8.76 13.09
C ALA A 32 -2.80 -8.51 13.70
N HIS A 33 -3.84 -9.05 13.07
CA HIS A 33 -5.21 -9.00 13.57
C HIS A 33 -5.36 -9.79 14.90
N CYS A 34 -4.72 -10.96 15.02
CA CYS A 34 -4.67 -11.71 16.26
C CYS A 34 -4.03 -10.93 17.40
N HIS A 35 -2.88 -10.29 17.16
CA HIS A 35 -2.16 -9.51 18.17
C HIS A 35 -2.89 -8.23 18.58
N ALA A 36 -3.58 -7.59 17.65
CA ALA A 36 -4.34 -6.38 17.91
C ALA A 36 -5.72 -6.63 18.54
N ASP A 37 -6.17 -7.88 18.57
CA ASP A 37 -7.52 -8.30 18.93
C ASP A 37 -8.59 -7.55 18.10
N VAL A 38 -8.40 -7.55 16.77
CA VAL A 38 -9.26 -6.91 15.77
C VAL A 38 -9.67 -7.93 14.75
N GLU A 39 -10.96 -8.21 14.62
CA GLU A 39 -11.47 -9.18 13.66
C GLU A 39 -11.60 -8.54 12.26
N PRO A 40 -10.99 -9.12 11.21
CA PRO A 40 -11.21 -8.68 9.84
C PRO A 40 -12.54 -9.22 9.31
N ASP A 41 -13.12 -8.56 8.27
CA ASP A 41 -14.31 -9.09 7.61
C ASP A 41 -13.99 -10.36 6.79
N VAL A 42 -12.80 -10.39 6.16
CA VAL A 42 -12.39 -11.46 5.27
C VAL A 42 -10.95 -11.89 5.57
N ILE A 43 -10.70 -13.18 5.51
CA ILE A 43 -9.36 -13.77 5.58
C ILE A 43 -9.10 -14.57 4.31
N LEU A 44 -8.02 -14.25 3.61
CA LEU A 44 -7.61 -14.87 2.36
C LEU A 44 -6.20 -15.46 2.50
N GLY A 45 -5.97 -16.67 1.99
CA GLY A 45 -4.63 -17.26 1.97
C GLY A 45 -4.64 -18.76 1.76
N ASP A 46 -3.47 -19.38 1.78
CA ASP A 46 -3.31 -20.84 1.89
C ASP A 46 -3.13 -21.28 3.34
N PHE A 47 -2.91 -20.32 4.25
CA PHE A 47 -2.78 -20.44 5.71
C PHE A 47 -1.51 -21.15 6.20
N ASP A 48 -0.54 -21.40 5.31
CA ASP A 48 0.71 -22.06 5.68
C ASP A 48 1.53 -21.25 6.71
N SER A 49 1.34 -19.91 6.72
CA SER A 49 2.03 -18.97 7.62
C SER A 49 1.25 -18.62 8.90
N CYS A 50 -0.01 -19.05 9.04
CA CYS A 50 -0.90 -18.58 10.11
C CYS A 50 -1.14 -19.62 11.22
N GLY A 51 -0.58 -20.85 11.11
CA GLY A 51 -0.84 -21.96 12.03
C GLY A 51 -2.06 -22.78 11.62
N ASP A 52 -2.74 -23.38 12.61
CA ASP A 52 -3.91 -24.22 12.31
C ASP A 52 -5.11 -23.35 11.93
N ILE A 53 -5.74 -23.67 10.79
CA ILE A 53 -6.94 -22.96 10.31
C ILE A 53 -8.07 -23.00 11.34
N SER A 54 -8.17 -24.08 12.11
CA SER A 54 -9.19 -24.23 13.16
C SER A 54 -9.03 -23.21 14.29
N ASP A 55 -7.78 -22.79 14.60
CA ASP A 55 -7.53 -21.74 15.59
C ASP A 55 -7.96 -20.37 15.05
N ILE A 56 -7.77 -20.15 13.75
CA ILE A 56 -8.19 -18.91 13.06
C ILE A 56 -9.71 -18.83 13.03
N GLU A 57 -10.40 -19.93 12.65
CA GLU A 57 -11.86 -20.02 12.62
C GLU A 57 -12.48 -19.80 14.01
N MET A 58 -11.86 -20.37 15.06
CA MET A 58 -12.31 -20.13 16.44
C MET A 58 -12.12 -18.68 16.87
N LYS A 59 -10.99 -18.08 16.51
CA LYS A 59 -10.67 -16.70 16.91
C LYS A 59 -11.50 -15.68 16.17
N PHE A 60 -11.74 -15.87 14.88
CA PHE A 60 -12.41 -14.93 13.98
C PHE A 60 -13.73 -15.53 13.45
N SER A 61 -14.66 -15.73 14.38
CA SER A 61 -15.91 -16.46 14.11
C SER A 61 -16.90 -15.72 13.20
N ARG A 62 -16.69 -14.41 12.95
CA ARG A 62 -17.51 -13.60 12.06
C ARG A 62 -16.86 -13.34 10.71
N SER A 63 -15.58 -13.67 10.56
CA SER A 63 -14.84 -13.47 9.32
C SER A 63 -15.24 -14.49 8.25
N GLU A 64 -15.34 -14.04 7.00
CA GLU A 64 -15.38 -14.96 5.86
C GLU A 64 -13.98 -15.47 5.57
N ILE A 65 -13.79 -16.81 5.52
CA ILE A 65 -12.49 -17.43 5.28
C ILE A 65 -12.48 -18.07 3.90
N HIS A 66 -11.55 -17.65 3.05
CA HIS A 66 -11.38 -18.19 1.70
C HIS A 66 -9.98 -18.75 1.50
N LYS A 67 -9.89 -20.05 1.24
CA LYS A 67 -8.63 -20.69 0.88
C LYS A 67 -8.31 -20.45 -0.59
N LEU A 68 -7.15 -19.82 -0.87
CA LEU A 68 -6.65 -19.53 -2.19
C LEU A 68 -5.52 -20.51 -2.55
N SER A 69 -5.83 -21.51 -3.36
CA SER A 69 -4.91 -22.63 -3.70
C SER A 69 -4.00 -22.36 -4.92
N ASP A 70 -4.14 -21.20 -5.58
CA ASP A 70 -3.28 -20.83 -6.70
C ASP A 70 -1.83 -20.66 -6.23
N GLN A 71 -0.89 -21.31 -6.93
CA GLN A 71 0.55 -21.29 -6.64
C GLN A 71 1.35 -20.43 -7.65
N GLU A 72 0.70 -19.88 -8.68
CA GLU A 72 1.37 -19.07 -9.70
C GLU A 72 1.45 -17.59 -9.31
N HIS A 73 0.59 -17.14 -8.38
CA HIS A 73 0.50 -15.75 -7.93
C HIS A 73 0.83 -15.61 -6.45
N THR A 74 1.35 -14.44 -6.08
CA THR A 74 1.54 -14.09 -4.67
C THR A 74 0.19 -13.92 -3.96
N ASP A 75 0.16 -14.09 -2.64
CA ASP A 75 -1.09 -13.92 -1.87
C ASP A 75 -1.68 -12.53 -2.02
N PHE A 76 -0.83 -11.51 -2.16
CA PHE A 76 -1.29 -10.16 -2.44
C PHE A 76 -1.95 -10.04 -3.84
N GLU A 77 -1.38 -10.65 -4.88
CA GLU A 77 -2.00 -10.68 -6.22
C GLU A 77 -3.35 -11.40 -6.21
N LYS A 78 -3.41 -12.55 -5.52
CA LYS A 78 -4.67 -13.31 -5.34
C LYS A 78 -5.72 -12.48 -4.60
N ALA A 79 -5.33 -11.79 -3.53
CA ALA A 79 -6.23 -10.95 -2.75
C ALA A 79 -6.72 -9.73 -3.54
N VAL A 80 -5.86 -9.11 -4.34
CA VAL A 80 -6.26 -8.02 -5.24
C VAL A 80 -7.26 -8.52 -6.29
N SER A 81 -7.00 -9.66 -6.93
CA SER A 81 -7.94 -10.25 -7.89
C SER A 81 -9.29 -10.55 -7.23
N TRP A 82 -9.28 -11.20 -6.07
CA TRP A 82 -10.48 -11.51 -5.30
C TRP A 82 -11.32 -10.26 -4.97
N MET A 83 -10.66 -9.18 -4.60
CA MET A 83 -11.30 -7.89 -4.30
C MET A 83 -11.87 -7.25 -5.56
N MET A 84 -11.10 -7.21 -6.66
CA MET A 84 -11.51 -6.58 -7.91
C MET A 84 -12.69 -7.28 -8.58
N ASP A 85 -12.81 -8.60 -8.43
CA ASP A 85 -13.96 -9.40 -8.93
C ASP A 85 -15.28 -9.01 -8.22
N ARG A 86 -15.21 -8.39 -7.04
CA ARG A 86 -16.37 -7.93 -6.27
C ARG A 86 -16.72 -6.47 -6.49
N GLY A 87 -15.81 -5.74 -7.12
CA GLY A 87 -15.98 -4.34 -7.47
C GLY A 87 -14.66 -3.57 -7.37
N VAL A 88 -14.56 -2.49 -8.13
CA VAL A 88 -13.38 -1.62 -8.10
C VAL A 88 -13.52 -0.66 -6.91
N PRO A 89 -12.69 -0.76 -5.87
CA PRO A 89 -12.77 0.14 -4.74
C PRO A 89 -12.28 1.53 -5.13
N ARG A 90 -12.76 2.56 -4.43
CA ARG A 90 -12.21 3.90 -4.58
C ARG A 90 -10.78 3.98 -4.06
N GLN A 91 -10.51 3.33 -2.93
CA GLN A 91 -9.20 3.35 -2.27
C GLN A 91 -8.85 1.96 -1.73
N LEU A 92 -7.58 1.59 -1.84
CA LEU A 92 -6.99 0.43 -1.20
C LEU A 92 -5.87 0.88 -0.25
N VAL A 93 -6.09 0.71 1.05
CA VAL A 93 -5.05 0.89 2.07
C VAL A 93 -4.42 -0.45 2.40
N ILE A 94 -3.10 -0.53 2.31
CA ILE A 94 -2.30 -1.73 2.54
C ILE A 94 -1.48 -1.53 3.81
N LEU A 95 -1.68 -2.39 4.80
CA LEU A 95 -0.90 -2.49 6.02
C LEU A 95 0.00 -3.71 5.95
N GLY A 96 1.19 -3.65 6.55
CA GLY A 96 2.13 -4.77 6.52
C GLY A 96 2.57 -5.17 5.11
N GLY A 97 2.47 -4.26 4.15
CA GLY A 97 2.93 -4.49 2.77
C GLY A 97 4.42 -4.26 2.57
N LEU A 98 5.06 -3.61 3.53
CA LEU A 98 6.48 -3.23 3.51
C LEU A 98 7.24 -3.94 4.64
N GLY A 99 8.59 -3.88 4.58
CA GLY A 99 9.46 -4.44 5.61
C GLY A 99 9.64 -5.97 5.55
N LYS A 100 10.43 -6.53 6.48
CA LYS A 100 10.92 -7.91 6.50
C LYS A 100 11.73 -8.28 5.25
N ARG A 101 11.14 -8.93 4.26
CA ARG A 101 11.80 -9.40 3.03
C ARG A 101 11.73 -8.33 1.95
N THR A 102 12.89 -7.88 1.46
CA THR A 102 12.97 -6.85 0.41
C THR A 102 12.34 -7.27 -0.91
N ASP A 103 12.47 -8.56 -1.27
CA ASP A 103 11.84 -9.12 -2.48
C ASP A 103 10.31 -9.05 -2.41
N HIS A 104 9.72 -9.32 -1.25
CA HIS A 104 8.27 -9.18 -1.03
C HIS A 104 7.84 -7.71 -1.08
N CYS A 105 8.62 -6.78 -0.48
CA CYS A 105 8.31 -5.35 -0.58
C CYS A 105 8.28 -4.90 -2.05
N LEU A 106 9.28 -5.31 -2.83
CA LEU A 106 9.36 -4.93 -4.24
C LEU A 106 8.21 -5.55 -5.04
N SER A 107 7.90 -6.83 -4.86
CA SER A 107 6.78 -7.49 -5.55
C SER A 107 5.44 -6.87 -5.16
N ASN A 108 5.24 -6.46 -3.91
CA ASN A 108 4.05 -5.75 -3.48
C ASN A 108 3.89 -4.39 -4.19
N LEU A 109 4.97 -3.62 -4.34
CA LEU A 109 4.94 -2.36 -5.10
C LEU A 109 4.66 -2.63 -6.58
N MET A 110 5.24 -3.68 -7.18
CA MET A 110 4.99 -4.07 -8.57
C MET A 110 3.53 -4.49 -8.78
N THR A 111 2.96 -5.25 -7.86
CA THR A 111 1.53 -5.62 -7.89
C THR A 111 0.65 -4.40 -7.75
N ALA A 112 0.93 -3.54 -6.77
CA ALA A 112 0.21 -2.30 -6.56
C ALA A 112 0.25 -1.36 -7.78
N ALA A 113 1.37 -1.34 -8.53
CA ALA A 113 1.49 -0.53 -9.75
C ALA A 113 0.54 -0.99 -10.88
N ARG A 114 0.14 -2.27 -10.87
CA ARG A 114 -0.73 -2.87 -11.91
C ARG A 114 -2.23 -2.80 -11.58
N ILE A 115 -2.60 -2.42 -10.35
CA ILE A 115 -4.00 -2.23 -9.97
C ILE A 115 -4.62 -1.12 -10.84
N ASP A 116 -5.91 -1.21 -11.13
CA ASP A 116 -6.64 -0.21 -11.93
C ASP A 116 -6.20 1.22 -11.56
N PRO A 117 -5.82 2.05 -12.54
CA PRO A 117 -5.27 3.38 -12.27
C PRO A 117 -6.25 4.36 -11.60
N SER A 118 -7.53 4.05 -11.55
CA SER A 118 -8.53 4.85 -10.83
C SER A 118 -8.57 4.59 -9.33
N VAL A 119 -8.01 3.47 -8.86
CA VAL A 119 -7.95 3.14 -7.44
C VAL A 119 -6.84 3.94 -6.76
N GLU A 120 -7.15 4.62 -5.68
CA GLU A 120 -6.13 5.20 -4.81
C GLU A 120 -5.44 4.09 -4.02
N VAL A 121 -4.14 3.86 -4.26
CA VAL A 121 -3.38 2.83 -3.53
C VAL A 121 -2.42 3.47 -2.56
N VAL A 122 -2.50 3.04 -1.31
CA VAL A 122 -1.72 3.55 -0.18
C VAL A 122 -1.13 2.39 0.60
N PHE A 123 0.18 2.42 0.85
CA PHE A 123 0.81 1.63 1.91
C PHE A 123 0.94 2.52 3.13
N ASP A 124 0.35 2.11 4.23
CA ASP A 124 0.38 2.84 5.49
C ASP A 124 1.21 2.05 6.51
N ASP A 125 2.50 2.31 6.51
CA ASP A 125 3.48 1.65 7.38
C ASP A 125 3.76 2.48 8.64
N VAL A 126 4.41 1.88 9.62
CA VAL A 126 4.79 2.55 10.89
C VAL A 126 5.74 3.73 10.64
N HIS A 127 6.68 3.59 9.70
CA HIS A 127 7.75 4.55 9.45
C HIS A 127 7.49 5.47 8.27
N GLU A 128 6.67 5.03 7.34
CA GLU A 128 6.43 5.76 6.10
C GLU A 128 4.99 5.58 5.59
N TYR A 129 4.60 6.53 4.77
CA TYR A 129 3.36 6.53 4.02
C TYR A 129 3.73 6.52 2.54
N VAL A 130 3.31 5.48 1.82
CA VAL A 130 3.64 5.34 0.41
C VAL A 130 2.37 5.39 -0.42
N ARG A 131 2.30 6.33 -1.35
CA ARG A 131 1.12 6.50 -2.21
C ARG A 131 1.47 6.33 -3.67
N ARG A 132 0.68 5.54 -4.37
CA ARG A 132 0.76 5.41 -5.83
C ARG A 132 0.18 6.64 -6.52
N ILE A 133 0.88 7.13 -7.54
CA ILE A 133 0.48 8.23 -8.41
C ILE A 133 0.33 7.68 -9.84
N THR A 134 -0.78 7.99 -10.47
CA THR A 134 -1.10 7.65 -11.86
C THR A 134 -1.68 8.89 -12.56
N PRO A 135 -1.87 8.90 -13.88
CA PRO A 135 -2.57 9.99 -14.55
C PRO A 135 -4.00 10.25 -14.06
N ARG A 136 -4.58 9.29 -13.32
CA ARG A 136 -5.95 9.39 -12.75
C ARG A 136 -5.98 9.68 -11.26
N THR A 137 -4.86 9.50 -10.57
CA THR A 137 -4.76 9.69 -9.11
C THR A 137 -3.54 10.54 -8.79
N SER A 138 -3.72 11.86 -8.68
CA SER A 138 -2.67 12.76 -8.22
C SER A 138 -2.38 12.56 -6.73
N PHE A 139 -1.17 12.93 -6.32
CA PHE A 139 -0.79 12.98 -4.92
C PHE A 139 -1.05 14.37 -4.35
N LEU A 140 -1.73 14.41 -3.22
CA LEU A 140 -1.92 15.61 -2.41
C LEU A 140 -1.55 15.29 -0.97
N LEU A 141 -0.66 16.08 -0.38
CA LEU A 141 -0.19 15.93 0.99
C LEU A 141 -0.30 17.27 1.72
N ASN A 142 -0.94 17.26 2.88
CA ASN A 142 -1.11 18.46 3.71
C ASN A 142 -0.47 18.29 5.07
N GLY A 143 0.02 19.39 5.64
CA GLY A 143 0.50 19.44 7.03
C GLY A 143 1.82 18.69 7.26
N ARG A 144 2.65 18.48 6.21
CA ARG A 144 3.90 17.74 6.28
C ARG A 144 5.13 18.58 5.86
N SER A 145 5.08 19.90 6.04
CA SER A 145 6.25 20.76 5.83
C SER A 145 7.43 20.29 6.70
N GLY A 146 8.61 20.17 6.09
CA GLY A 146 9.81 19.61 6.71
C GLY A 146 10.02 18.11 6.49
N SER A 147 8.98 17.34 6.10
CA SER A 147 9.13 15.91 5.85
C SER A 147 9.92 15.62 4.58
N ALA A 148 10.73 14.55 4.61
CA ALA A 148 11.36 14.01 3.41
C ALA A 148 10.33 13.33 2.52
N LEU A 149 10.46 13.53 1.21
CA LEU A 149 9.63 12.92 0.18
C LEU A 149 10.51 12.38 -0.93
N SER A 150 10.32 11.11 -1.30
CA SER A 150 10.98 10.51 -2.47
C SER A 150 9.94 10.09 -3.50
N LEU A 151 10.31 10.22 -4.78
CA LEU A 151 9.49 9.80 -5.92
C LEU A 151 10.25 8.75 -6.71
N LEU A 152 9.70 7.55 -6.78
CA LEU A 152 10.28 6.42 -7.50
C LEU A 152 9.31 5.93 -8.57
N PRO A 153 9.75 5.84 -9.85
CA PRO A 153 8.89 5.35 -10.93
C PRO A 153 8.82 3.82 -10.93
N MET A 154 7.70 3.27 -11.38
CA MET A 154 7.57 1.84 -11.70
C MET A 154 7.58 1.65 -13.22
N GLY A 155 8.77 1.86 -13.80
CA GLY A 155 8.99 1.92 -15.24
C GLY A 155 9.17 3.35 -15.74
N LYS A 156 8.85 3.61 -17.02
CA LYS A 156 8.89 4.95 -17.59
C LYS A 156 7.69 5.76 -17.11
N CYS A 157 7.95 6.96 -16.59
CA CYS A 157 6.93 7.91 -16.19
C CYS A 157 7.21 9.27 -16.85
N GLU A 158 6.23 9.84 -17.54
CA GLU A 158 6.39 11.05 -18.34
C GLU A 158 5.63 12.23 -17.74
N GLY A 159 6.21 13.42 -17.88
CA GLY A 159 5.58 14.68 -17.53
C GLY A 159 5.25 14.78 -16.05
N VAL A 160 6.22 14.50 -15.18
CA VAL A 160 6.04 14.63 -13.73
C VAL A 160 6.16 16.10 -13.34
N GLU A 161 5.12 16.59 -12.65
CA GLU A 161 5.06 17.94 -12.11
C GLU A 161 4.87 17.91 -10.61
N SER A 162 5.44 18.90 -9.91
CA SER A 162 5.24 19.05 -8.47
C SER A 162 5.02 20.50 -8.07
N SER A 163 4.42 20.68 -6.90
CA SER A 163 4.40 21.98 -6.20
C SER A 163 4.53 21.73 -4.69
N GLY A 164 5.24 22.64 -4.01
CA GLY A 164 5.49 22.57 -2.57
C GLY A 164 6.71 21.76 -2.16
N LEU A 165 7.55 21.35 -3.11
CA LEU A 165 8.83 20.69 -2.87
C LEU A 165 10.01 21.67 -2.94
N GLN A 166 11.11 21.36 -2.25
CA GLN A 166 12.33 22.16 -2.31
C GLN A 166 12.95 22.12 -3.71
N TRP A 167 12.93 20.96 -4.34
CA TRP A 167 13.36 20.78 -5.73
C TRP A 167 12.13 20.43 -6.57
N GLU A 168 11.53 21.50 -7.14
CA GLU A 168 10.32 21.36 -7.96
C GLU A 168 10.58 20.61 -9.26
N LEU A 169 9.61 19.86 -9.68
CA LEU A 169 9.61 19.11 -10.93
C LEU A 169 8.69 19.80 -11.93
N GLN A 170 9.18 20.03 -13.15
CA GLN A 170 8.48 20.75 -14.19
C GLN A 170 8.47 19.94 -15.48
N GLY A 171 7.53 19.02 -15.62
CA GLY A 171 7.40 18.16 -16.79
C GLY A 171 8.55 17.17 -16.97
N VAL A 172 9.12 16.67 -15.88
CA VAL A 172 10.30 15.80 -15.89
C VAL A 172 9.91 14.34 -16.16
N ASP A 173 10.69 13.66 -17.00
CA ASP A 173 10.53 12.22 -17.23
C ASP A 173 11.40 11.42 -16.28
N PHE A 174 10.78 10.44 -15.60
CA PHE A 174 11.44 9.50 -14.70
C PHE A 174 11.52 8.10 -15.31
N SER A 175 12.62 7.40 -15.00
CA SER A 175 12.77 5.98 -15.28
C SER A 175 13.86 5.38 -14.40
N TRP A 176 13.85 4.07 -14.22
CA TRP A 176 14.81 3.33 -13.40
C TRP A 176 16.27 3.52 -13.79
N ASP A 177 16.52 3.75 -15.07
CA ASP A 177 17.85 3.85 -15.68
C ASP A 177 18.33 5.31 -15.83
N ARG A 178 17.53 6.31 -15.43
CA ARG A 178 17.88 7.70 -15.62
C ARG A 178 17.75 8.57 -14.39
N MET A 179 16.53 8.83 -13.96
CA MET A 179 16.26 9.81 -12.93
C MET A 179 15.21 9.32 -11.94
N VAL A 180 15.48 9.54 -10.67
CA VAL A 180 14.55 9.43 -9.55
C VAL A 180 14.69 10.69 -8.69
N SER A 181 13.67 11.02 -7.90
CA SER A 181 13.76 12.08 -6.91
C SER A 181 13.81 11.45 -5.52
N GLN A 182 15.01 11.32 -4.98
CA GLN A 182 15.20 10.76 -3.65
C GLN A 182 15.53 11.85 -2.64
N SER A 183 14.88 11.78 -1.47
CA SER A 183 15.09 12.68 -0.34
C SER A 183 14.86 14.16 -0.68
N ASN A 184 13.86 14.44 -1.51
CA ASN A 184 13.33 15.79 -1.68
C ASN A 184 12.65 16.21 -0.36
N GLN A 185 12.36 17.49 -0.18
CA GLN A 185 11.79 18.03 1.03
C GLN A 185 10.49 18.78 0.77
N CYS A 186 9.48 18.53 1.58
CA CYS A 186 8.26 19.30 1.60
C CYS A 186 8.55 20.68 2.24
N VAL A 187 8.41 21.75 1.49
CA VAL A 187 8.66 23.13 1.98
C VAL A 187 7.38 23.93 2.15
N ALA A 188 6.27 23.48 1.58
CA ALA A 188 4.96 24.08 1.75
C ALA A 188 4.05 23.23 2.64
N ASN A 189 2.97 23.84 3.14
CA ASN A 189 1.94 23.10 3.88
C ASN A 189 1.14 22.14 2.99
N GLU A 190 1.01 22.47 1.71
CA GLU A 190 0.41 21.63 0.68
C GLU A 190 1.48 21.23 -0.32
N VAL A 191 1.59 19.93 -0.58
CA VAL A 191 2.48 19.37 -1.62
C VAL A 191 1.63 18.59 -2.61
N ARG A 192 1.81 18.88 -3.90
CA ARG A 192 1.13 18.19 -4.99
C ARG A 192 2.15 17.55 -5.91
N VAL A 193 1.86 16.33 -6.38
CA VAL A 193 2.63 15.65 -7.44
C VAL A 193 1.65 14.97 -8.39
N GLU A 194 1.89 15.12 -9.67
CA GLU A 194 1.12 14.46 -10.73
C GLU A 194 2.03 14.01 -11.87
N CYS A 195 1.55 13.10 -12.70
CA CYS A 195 2.24 12.64 -13.90
C CYS A 195 1.26 12.50 -15.07
N GLN A 196 1.76 12.66 -16.29
CA GLN A 196 0.96 12.53 -17.51
C GLN A 196 0.84 11.07 -17.98
N LYS A 197 1.89 10.26 -17.77
CA LYS A 197 1.92 8.84 -18.10
C LYS A 197 2.76 8.05 -17.11
N GLY A 198 2.46 6.76 -16.97
CA GLY A 198 3.19 5.83 -16.12
C GLY A 198 2.68 5.77 -14.70
N VAL A 199 3.50 5.21 -13.81
CA VAL A 199 3.19 5.02 -12.39
C VAL A 199 4.38 5.46 -11.56
N LEU A 200 4.14 6.32 -10.58
CA LEU A 200 5.09 6.73 -9.54
C LEU A 200 4.60 6.26 -8.17
N PHE A 201 5.54 6.04 -7.26
CA PHE A 201 5.26 5.99 -5.83
C PHE A 201 5.92 7.18 -5.13
N ALA A 202 5.12 7.88 -4.32
CA ALA A 202 5.58 8.89 -3.38
C ALA A 202 5.79 8.24 -2.01
N PHE A 203 7.01 8.30 -1.50
CA PHE A 203 7.40 7.82 -0.17
C PHE A 203 7.56 9.02 0.74
N VAL A 204 6.75 9.10 1.79
CA VAL A 204 6.77 10.18 2.77
C VAL A 204 7.15 9.62 4.12
N SER A 205 8.23 10.13 4.71
CA SER A 205 8.62 9.76 6.07
C SER A 205 7.57 10.22 7.08
N LYS A 206 7.20 9.35 8.02
CA LYS A 206 6.38 9.69 9.19
C LYS A 206 7.23 10.21 10.35
N GLN A 207 8.55 10.02 10.28
CA GLN A 207 9.49 10.56 11.26
C GLN A 207 9.86 11.98 10.82
N SER A 208 9.65 12.92 11.69
CA SER A 208 10.09 14.32 11.60
C SER A 208 11.45 14.50 12.27
#